data_8fd9b699f226607a0721ffa001c3070e
#
_entry.id   8fd9b699f226607a0721ffa001c3070e
#
_cell.length_a   1.000
_cell.length_b   1.000
_cell.length_c   1.000
_cell.angle_alpha   90.00
_cell.angle_beta   90.00
_cell.angle_gamma   90.00
#
_symmetry.space_group_name_H-M   'P 1'
#
loop_
_entity.id
_entity.type
_entity.pdbx_description
1 polymer ?
#
loop_
_entity_poly.entity_id
_entity_poly.type
_entity_poly.pdbx_seq_one_letter_code
_entity_poly.pdbx_strand_id
1 'polypeptide(L)'
;MKTIKKLETLNVTDVKKKKVAAYARVSHQDLLQSLSEQIIYYSKLIQNNSSWEYVGVYYDNSVSGRNTKKRKEYLRLIDDCRKGKINIILTNSISRFGRSTIKLLETIRELKKLNIGVQFEKENIDTLTTDGELLLTLLAAVPEEESKAIGSNVRWSVKKKFEQGLPHSHNLY
;
A
#
# COMPACT_ATOMS: atom_id res chain seq x y z
N MET A 1 -33.84 39.37 32.99
CA MET A 1 -32.64 39.43 32.19
C MET A 1 -32.23 38.03 31.80
N LYS A 2 -32.34 37.65 30.53
CA LYS A 2 -31.93 36.33 30.03
C LYS A 2 -30.49 36.41 29.59
N THR A 3 -29.60 35.70 30.28
CA THR A 3 -28.16 35.61 29.92
C THR A 3 -28.01 34.60 28.77
N ILE A 4 -27.65 35.09 27.61
CA ILE A 4 -27.30 34.24 26.45
C ILE A 4 -25.88 33.73 26.69
N LYS A 5 -25.75 32.42 26.97
CA LYS A 5 -24.47 31.74 26.98
C LYS A 5 -23.97 31.59 25.52
N LYS A 6 -22.86 32.25 25.22
CA LYS A 6 -22.13 32.15 23.96
C LYS A 6 -21.65 30.69 23.86
N LEU A 7 -22.16 29.96 22.89
CA LEU A 7 -21.63 28.63 22.53
C LEU A 7 -20.23 28.86 21.96
N GLU A 8 -19.21 28.36 22.65
CA GLU A 8 -17.87 28.27 22.11
C GLU A 8 -17.90 27.30 20.95
N THR A 9 -17.53 27.78 19.77
CA THR A 9 -17.31 26.95 18.58
C THR A 9 -16.21 25.98 18.92
N LEU A 10 -16.56 24.68 18.99
CA LEU A 10 -15.60 23.59 19.07
C LEU A 10 -14.63 23.74 17.88
N ASN A 11 -13.38 24.04 18.15
CA ASN A 11 -12.32 24.01 17.16
C ASN A 11 -12.31 22.56 16.59
N VAL A 12 -12.75 22.44 15.34
CA VAL A 12 -12.52 21.23 14.55
C VAL A 12 -11.00 21.09 14.51
N THR A 13 -10.47 20.14 15.29
CA THR A 13 -9.06 19.79 15.25
C THR A 13 -8.73 19.45 13.80
N ASP A 14 -7.80 20.20 13.24
CA ASP A 14 -7.30 20.01 11.88
C ASP A 14 -6.69 18.59 11.81
N VAL A 15 -7.50 17.62 11.42
CA VAL A 15 -7.05 16.24 11.29
C VAL A 15 -6.07 16.22 10.13
N LYS A 16 -4.78 16.18 10.44
CA LYS A 16 -3.71 16.18 9.47
C LYS A 16 -3.91 15.02 8.51
N LYS A 17 -4.18 15.33 7.24
CA LYS A 17 -4.38 14.34 6.19
C LYS A 17 -3.16 13.42 6.07
N LYS A 18 -3.41 12.13 5.83
CA LYS A 18 -2.33 11.17 5.54
C LYS A 18 -1.83 11.37 4.12
N LYS A 19 -0.54 11.52 3.95
CA LYS A 19 0.13 11.64 2.66
C LYS A 19 0.18 10.27 1.97
N VAL A 20 -0.50 10.14 0.85
CA VAL A 20 -0.69 8.88 0.13
C VAL A 20 -0.05 8.94 -1.24
N ALA A 21 0.77 7.94 -1.54
CA ALA A 21 1.34 7.71 -2.85
C ALA A 21 0.90 6.36 -3.39
N ALA A 22 0.92 6.18 -4.70
CA ALA A 22 0.73 4.87 -5.30
C ALA A 22 2.00 4.38 -6.00
N TYR A 23 2.16 3.06 -6.08
CA TYR A 23 3.20 2.41 -6.85
C TYR A 23 2.60 1.46 -7.87
N ALA A 24 2.92 1.69 -9.14
CA ALA A 24 2.50 0.86 -10.27
C ALA A 24 3.70 0.21 -10.96
N ARG A 25 3.53 -1.04 -11.42
CA ARG A 25 4.50 -1.74 -12.26
C ARG A 25 3.79 -2.44 -13.40
N VAL A 26 4.08 -2.03 -14.63
CA VAL A 26 3.48 -2.59 -15.84
C VAL A 26 4.44 -3.51 -16.57
N SER A 27 3.91 -4.54 -17.23
CA SER A 27 4.67 -5.45 -18.09
C SER A 27 4.73 -4.91 -19.52
N HIS A 28 5.67 -5.42 -20.33
CA HIS A 28 6.06 -4.87 -21.63
C HIS A 28 4.94 -4.82 -22.71
N GLN A 29 3.92 -5.68 -22.62
CA GLN A 29 2.94 -5.85 -23.69
C GLN A 29 1.75 -4.90 -23.65
N ASP A 30 1.49 -4.24 -22.50
CA ASP A 30 0.30 -3.40 -22.30
C ASP A 30 0.66 -1.95 -21.89
N LEU A 31 1.79 -1.44 -22.36
CA LEU A 31 2.59 -0.44 -21.66
C LEU A 31 1.95 0.94 -21.48
N LEU A 32 1.34 1.50 -22.50
CA LEU A 32 0.91 2.90 -22.41
C LEU A 32 -0.53 3.06 -21.91
N GLN A 33 -1.44 2.26 -22.40
CA GLN A 33 -2.85 2.37 -22.03
C GLN A 33 -3.09 1.90 -20.60
N SER A 34 -2.57 0.70 -20.27
CA SER A 34 -2.69 0.14 -18.90
C SER A 34 -2.00 0.99 -17.83
N LEU A 35 -0.88 1.65 -18.16
CA LEU A 35 -0.21 2.57 -17.22
C LEU A 35 -1.02 3.84 -16.99
N SER A 36 -1.53 4.45 -18.07
CA SER A 36 -2.37 5.64 -17.96
C SER A 36 -3.64 5.38 -17.14
N GLU A 37 -4.26 4.23 -17.36
CA GLU A 37 -5.44 3.80 -16.60
C GLU A 37 -5.11 3.63 -15.11
N GLN A 38 -3.99 2.99 -14.77
CA GLN A 38 -3.55 2.84 -13.38
C GLN A 38 -3.24 4.18 -12.71
N ILE A 39 -2.58 5.10 -13.42
CA ILE A 39 -2.29 6.45 -12.89
C ILE A 39 -3.60 7.20 -12.61
N ILE A 40 -4.54 7.18 -13.56
CA ILE A 40 -5.85 7.82 -13.41
C ILE A 40 -6.62 7.19 -12.24
N TYR A 41 -6.63 5.87 -12.16
CA TYR A 41 -7.30 5.11 -11.12
C TYR A 41 -6.78 5.51 -9.72
N TYR A 42 -5.47 5.42 -9.50
CA TYR A 42 -4.88 5.77 -8.20
C TYR A 42 -5.03 7.25 -7.85
N SER A 43 -4.89 8.13 -8.84
CA SER A 43 -5.07 9.55 -8.62
C SER A 43 -6.50 9.86 -8.16
N LYS A 44 -7.51 9.28 -8.81
CA LYS A 44 -8.92 9.43 -8.41
C LYS A 44 -9.19 8.79 -7.04
N LEU A 45 -8.70 7.59 -6.82
CA LEU A 45 -8.90 6.86 -5.56
C LEU A 45 -8.38 7.67 -4.36
N ILE A 46 -7.18 8.22 -4.47
CA ILE A 46 -6.57 9.01 -3.40
C ILE A 46 -7.29 10.36 -3.23
N GLN A 47 -7.58 11.07 -4.32
CA GLN A 47 -8.22 12.39 -4.27
C GLN A 47 -9.67 12.35 -3.77
N ASN A 48 -10.38 11.25 -4.00
CA ASN A 48 -11.74 11.07 -3.52
C ASN A 48 -11.83 10.80 -2.01
N ASN A 49 -10.71 10.49 -1.34
CA ASN A 49 -10.68 10.28 0.09
C ASN A 49 -10.32 11.58 0.81
N SER A 50 -11.26 12.14 1.56
CA SER A 50 -11.11 13.44 2.26
C SER A 50 -10.00 13.43 3.33
N SER A 51 -9.65 12.25 3.87
CA SER A 51 -8.60 12.07 4.88
C SER A 51 -7.21 11.91 4.29
N TRP A 52 -7.08 11.90 2.96
CA TRP A 52 -5.83 11.68 2.26
C TRP A 52 -5.35 12.94 1.53
N GLU A 53 -4.03 13.08 1.47
CA GLU A 53 -3.32 14.07 0.65
C GLU A 53 -2.59 13.32 -0.46
N TYR A 54 -2.87 13.67 -1.71
CA TYR A 54 -2.25 13.05 -2.87
C TYR A 54 -0.80 13.49 -3.04
N VAL A 55 0.14 12.56 -3.01
CA VAL A 55 1.57 12.80 -3.22
C VAL A 55 1.97 12.55 -4.67
N GLY A 56 1.50 11.45 -5.26
CA GLY A 56 1.82 11.08 -6.64
C GLY A 56 1.71 9.59 -6.92
N VAL A 57 1.91 9.23 -8.17
CA VAL A 57 2.05 7.83 -8.61
C VAL A 57 3.46 7.60 -9.12
N TYR A 58 4.17 6.68 -8.47
CA TYR A 58 5.48 6.20 -8.87
C TYR A 58 5.31 4.98 -9.76
N TYR A 59 6.00 4.91 -10.88
CA TYR A 59 5.83 3.77 -11.78
C TYR A 59 7.14 3.33 -12.42
N ASP A 60 7.31 2.02 -12.52
CA ASP A 60 8.44 1.41 -13.22
C ASP A 60 7.94 0.51 -14.35
N ASN A 61 8.55 0.65 -15.52
CA ASN A 61 8.31 -0.23 -16.64
C ASN A 61 9.10 -1.52 -16.47
N SER A 62 8.41 -2.65 -16.51
CA SER A 62 9.05 -3.97 -16.51
C SER A 62 9.49 -4.33 -17.93
N VAL A 63 10.61 -3.79 -18.38
CA VAL A 63 11.20 -4.24 -19.65
C VAL A 63 11.74 -5.65 -19.44
N SER A 64 11.17 -6.61 -20.17
CA SER A 64 11.67 -7.99 -20.23
C SER A 64 13.01 -7.99 -20.95
N GLY A 65 14.00 -8.63 -20.36
CA GLY A 65 15.32 -8.78 -20.97
C GLY A 65 16.44 -8.60 -19.94
N ARG A 66 17.48 -9.34 -20.05
CA ARG A 66 18.63 -9.56 -19.15
C ARG A 66 19.27 -8.34 -18.48
N ASN A 67 18.83 -7.11 -18.79
CA ASN A 67 19.22 -5.90 -18.09
C ASN A 67 18.16 -5.51 -17.06
N THR A 68 18.43 -5.77 -15.80
CA THR A 68 17.76 -5.21 -14.65
C THR A 68 17.96 -3.70 -14.61
N LYS A 69 17.24 -2.96 -15.48
CA LYS A 69 17.13 -1.52 -15.31
C LYS A 69 16.59 -1.29 -13.90
N LYS A 70 17.40 -0.60 -13.11
CA LYS A 70 17.14 -0.29 -11.70
C LYS A 70 15.72 0.27 -11.63
N ARG A 71 14.91 -0.24 -10.73
CA ARG A 71 13.56 0.30 -10.40
C ARG A 71 13.74 1.70 -9.81
N LYS A 72 13.99 2.68 -10.68
CA LYS A 72 14.35 4.04 -10.27
C LYS A 72 13.22 4.71 -9.46
N GLU A 73 11.99 4.52 -9.92
CA GLU A 73 10.83 5.11 -9.27
C GLU A 73 10.50 4.40 -7.96
N TYR A 74 10.69 3.09 -7.87
CA TYR A 74 10.60 2.39 -6.60
C TYR A 74 11.64 2.88 -5.57
N LEU A 75 12.88 3.05 -5.99
CA LEU A 75 13.93 3.57 -5.11
C LEU A 75 13.62 5.01 -4.67
N ARG A 76 13.10 5.85 -5.59
CA ARG A 76 12.65 7.21 -5.27
C ARG A 76 11.49 7.21 -4.28
N LEU A 77 10.50 6.31 -4.46
CA LEU A 77 9.40 6.12 -3.53
C LEU A 77 9.90 5.81 -2.12
N ILE A 78 10.82 4.83 -1.98
CA ILE A 78 11.37 4.45 -0.67
C ILE A 78 12.16 5.60 -0.04
N ASP A 79 12.94 6.34 -0.83
CA ASP A 79 13.67 7.51 -0.36
C ASP A 79 12.71 8.63 0.13
N ASP A 80 11.64 8.90 -0.59
CA ASP A 80 10.61 9.86 -0.18
C ASP A 80 9.84 9.39 1.08
N CYS A 81 9.69 8.08 1.28
CA CYS A 81 9.20 7.50 2.53
C CYS A 81 10.14 7.82 3.70
N ARG A 82 11.44 7.59 3.52
CA ARG A 82 12.47 7.91 4.54
C ARG A 82 12.50 9.39 4.92
N LYS A 83 12.19 10.26 3.95
CA LYS A 83 12.10 11.71 4.15
C LYS A 83 10.77 12.18 4.79
N GLY A 84 9.89 11.25 5.16
CA GLY A 84 8.59 11.57 5.78
C GLY A 84 7.58 12.26 4.86
N LYS A 85 7.74 12.09 3.54
CA LYS A 85 6.81 12.66 2.55
C LYS A 85 5.59 11.78 2.31
N ILE A 86 5.60 10.52 2.75
CA ILE A 86 4.57 9.52 2.47
C ILE A 86 4.21 8.82 3.78
N ASN A 87 2.92 8.58 4.00
CA ASN A 87 2.41 7.81 5.14
C ASN A 87 1.79 6.48 4.69
N ILE A 88 1.25 6.42 3.47
CA ILE A 88 0.61 5.23 2.92
C ILE A 88 1.07 5.04 1.48
N ILE A 89 1.38 3.81 1.11
CA ILE A 89 1.64 3.39 -0.26
C ILE A 89 0.50 2.47 -0.71
N LEU A 90 -0.15 2.81 -1.81
CA LEU A 90 -1.12 1.94 -2.48
C LEU A 90 -0.42 1.18 -3.62
N THR A 91 -0.68 -0.10 -3.76
CA THR A 91 -0.16 -0.90 -4.86
C THR A 91 -1.10 -2.06 -5.19
N ASN A 92 -1.13 -2.47 -6.45
CA ASN A 92 -2.07 -3.49 -6.91
C ASN A 92 -1.84 -4.85 -6.22
N SER A 93 -0.57 -5.28 -6.07
CA SER A 93 -0.29 -6.60 -5.50
C SER A 93 1.14 -6.72 -4.94
N ILE A 94 1.30 -7.69 -4.05
CA ILE A 94 2.59 -8.07 -3.47
C ILE A 94 3.63 -8.35 -4.57
N SER A 95 3.26 -9.08 -5.60
CA SER A 95 4.16 -9.44 -6.71
C SER A 95 4.58 -8.24 -7.58
N ARG A 96 3.79 -7.18 -7.59
CA ARG A 96 4.14 -5.93 -8.28
C ARG A 96 5.06 -5.06 -7.44
N PHE A 97 4.87 -5.06 -6.14
CA PHE A 97 5.68 -4.30 -5.20
C PHE A 97 7.05 -4.94 -4.94
N GLY A 98 7.10 -6.24 -4.62
CA GLY A 98 8.32 -7.01 -4.37
C GLY A 98 8.75 -7.87 -5.56
N ARG A 99 10.08 -8.06 -5.74
CA ARG A 99 10.65 -9.01 -6.70
C ARG A 99 11.14 -10.29 -6.03
N SER A 100 11.67 -10.17 -4.85
CA SER A 100 12.18 -11.25 -4.02
C SER A 100 11.50 -11.13 -2.66
N THR A 101 11.16 -12.25 -2.08
CA THR A 101 10.50 -12.33 -0.77
C THR A 101 11.34 -11.68 0.31
N ILE A 102 12.65 -11.92 0.30
CA ILE A 102 13.58 -11.34 1.28
C ILE A 102 13.57 -9.81 1.20
N LYS A 103 13.77 -9.24 0.00
CA LYS A 103 13.78 -7.78 -0.19
C LYS A 103 12.44 -7.13 0.11
N LEU A 104 11.33 -7.81 -0.21
CA LEU A 104 9.99 -7.37 0.14
C LEU A 104 9.84 -7.28 1.66
N LEU A 105 10.22 -8.34 2.36
CA LEU A 105 10.14 -8.43 3.81
C LEU A 105 10.99 -7.35 4.51
N GLU A 106 12.22 -7.14 4.04
CA GLU A 106 13.12 -6.07 4.54
C GLU A 106 12.49 -4.69 4.35
N THR A 107 11.98 -4.42 3.13
CA THR A 107 11.34 -3.13 2.82
C THR A 107 10.10 -2.89 3.66
N ILE A 108 9.21 -3.88 3.80
CA ILE A 108 7.99 -3.70 4.60
C ILE A 108 8.35 -3.48 6.09
N ARG A 109 9.32 -4.22 6.62
CA ARG A 109 9.81 -4.02 8.00
C ARG A 109 10.39 -2.62 8.20
N GLU A 110 11.16 -2.12 7.23
CA GLU A 110 11.69 -0.75 7.26
C GLU A 110 10.56 0.28 7.26
N LEU A 111 9.61 0.19 6.32
CA LEU A 111 8.48 1.10 6.22
C LEU A 111 7.61 1.08 7.49
N LYS A 112 7.41 -0.09 8.07
CA LYS A 112 6.67 -0.25 9.31
C LYS A 112 7.34 0.43 10.50
N LYS A 113 8.67 0.37 10.61
CA LYS A 113 9.44 1.12 11.63
C LYS A 113 9.24 2.64 11.49
N LEU A 114 8.98 3.11 10.26
CA LEU A 114 8.67 4.52 9.96
C LEU A 114 7.17 4.84 10.09
N ASN A 115 6.35 3.87 10.55
CA ASN A 115 4.90 3.98 10.62
C ASN A 115 4.24 4.28 9.25
N ILE A 116 4.78 3.69 8.19
CA ILE A 116 4.28 3.80 6.82
C ILE A 116 3.62 2.49 6.42
N GLY A 117 2.31 2.56 6.07
CA GLY A 117 1.54 1.43 5.60
C GLY A 117 1.72 1.16 4.11
N VAL A 118 1.72 -0.12 3.73
CA VAL A 118 1.59 -0.55 2.34
C VAL A 118 0.29 -1.32 2.20
N GLN A 119 -0.59 -0.85 1.32
CA GLN A 119 -1.88 -1.49 1.04
C GLN A 119 -1.80 -2.24 -0.29
N PHE A 120 -1.98 -3.54 -0.22
CA PHE A 120 -2.03 -4.45 -1.37
C PHE A 120 -3.49 -4.68 -1.76
N GLU A 121 -3.96 -4.03 -2.82
CA GLU A 121 -5.38 -4.06 -3.20
C GLU A 121 -5.87 -5.47 -3.57
N LYS A 122 -5.09 -6.19 -4.36
CA LYS A 122 -5.45 -7.53 -4.83
C LYS A 122 -5.57 -8.54 -3.70
N GLU A 123 -4.69 -8.45 -2.74
CA GLU A 123 -4.66 -9.30 -1.55
C GLU A 123 -5.54 -8.76 -0.42
N ASN A 124 -5.98 -7.49 -0.52
CA ASN A 124 -6.75 -6.76 0.52
C ASN A 124 -6.01 -6.75 1.88
N ILE A 125 -4.73 -6.42 1.86
CA ILE A 125 -3.86 -6.43 3.04
C ILE A 125 -3.27 -5.03 3.25
N ASP A 126 -3.33 -4.53 4.49
CA ASP A 126 -2.58 -3.37 4.97
C ASP A 126 -1.47 -3.86 5.92
N THR A 127 -0.22 -3.48 5.66
CA THR A 127 0.93 -3.94 6.44
C THR A 127 0.98 -3.43 7.87
N LEU A 128 0.20 -2.42 8.23
CA LEU A 128 0.08 -1.92 9.60
C LEU A 128 -0.98 -2.65 10.44
N THR A 129 -1.77 -3.53 9.83
CA THR A 129 -2.80 -4.32 10.51
C THR A 129 -2.28 -5.69 10.95
N THR A 130 -3.12 -6.42 11.70
CA THR A 130 -2.85 -7.81 12.10
C THR A 130 -2.64 -8.73 10.88
N ASP A 131 -3.37 -8.51 9.79
CA ASP A 131 -3.21 -9.27 8.55
C ASP A 131 -1.84 -9.00 7.90
N GLY A 132 -1.33 -7.78 8.05
CA GLY A 132 0.04 -7.44 7.66
C GLY A 132 1.10 -8.20 8.46
N GLU A 133 0.90 -8.40 9.76
CA GLU A 133 1.81 -9.22 10.59
C GLU A 133 1.78 -10.68 10.18
N LEU A 134 0.59 -11.22 9.91
CA LEU A 134 0.45 -12.58 9.40
C LEU A 134 1.17 -12.73 8.05
N LEU A 135 1.00 -11.77 7.14
CA LEU A 135 1.72 -11.76 5.87
C LEU A 135 3.24 -11.80 6.08
N LEU A 136 3.78 -10.95 6.95
CA LEU A 136 5.22 -10.91 7.24
C LEU A 136 5.72 -12.24 7.81
N THR A 137 4.94 -12.88 8.65
CA THR A 137 5.26 -14.20 9.24
C THR A 137 5.28 -15.28 8.16
N LEU A 138 4.27 -15.29 7.28
CA LEU A 138 4.19 -16.23 6.17
C LEU A 138 5.35 -16.04 5.18
N LEU A 139 5.66 -14.80 4.82
CA LEU A 139 6.77 -14.49 3.92
C LEU A 139 8.13 -14.88 4.53
N ALA A 140 8.29 -14.79 5.84
CA ALA A 140 9.51 -15.19 6.52
C ALA A 140 9.68 -16.71 6.62
N ALA A 141 8.59 -17.48 6.58
CA ALA A 141 8.58 -18.94 6.70
C ALA A 141 8.83 -19.66 5.36
N VAL A 142 8.72 -18.97 4.21
CA VAL A 142 8.78 -19.60 2.89
C VAL A 142 10.16 -19.48 2.27
N PRO A 143 10.78 -20.58 1.81
CA PRO A 143 12.02 -20.57 1.03
C PRO A 143 11.88 -19.75 -0.27
N GLU A 144 12.96 -19.15 -0.73
CA GLU A 144 12.97 -18.18 -1.85
C GLU A 144 12.46 -18.77 -3.19
N GLU A 145 12.59 -20.09 -3.37
CA GLU A 145 12.18 -20.82 -4.58
C GLU A 145 10.65 -20.94 -4.73
N GLU A 146 9.88 -20.93 -3.64
CA GLU A 146 8.42 -21.10 -3.64
C GLU A 146 7.62 -19.80 -3.67
N SER A 147 8.27 -18.64 -3.68
CA SER A 147 7.62 -17.34 -3.53
C SER A 147 6.61 -16.96 -4.64
N LYS A 148 6.57 -17.70 -5.74
CA LYS A 148 5.56 -17.52 -6.80
C LYS A 148 4.17 -17.99 -6.40
N ALA A 149 4.06 -18.92 -5.46
CA ALA A 149 2.81 -19.51 -4.99
C ALA A 149 2.14 -18.71 -3.84
N ILE A 150 2.86 -17.80 -3.19
CA ILE A 150 2.39 -17.11 -1.97
C ILE A 150 1.16 -16.23 -2.24
N GLY A 151 1.08 -15.58 -3.40
CA GLY A 151 -0.08 -14.77 -3.75
C GLY A 151 -1.41 -15.55 -3.79
N SER A 152 -1.38 -16.84 -4.13
CA SER A 152 -2.55 -17.72 -4.11
C SER A 152 -2.86 -18.24 -2.70
N ASN A 153 -1.84 -18.53 -1.91
CA ASN A 153 -1.99 -19.08 -0.55
C ASN A 153 -2.49 -18.04 0.45
N VAL A 154 -2.05 -16.77 0.32
CA VAL A 154 -2.57 -15.67 1.14
C VAL A 154 -4.05 -15.41 0.82
N ARG A 155 -4.45 -15.45 -0.46
CA ARG A 155 -5.86 -15.39 -0.84
C ARG A 155 -6.69 -16.52 -0.23
N TRP A 156 -6.14 -17.73 -0.21
CA TRP A 156 -6.83 -18.88 0.36
C TRP A 156 -7.00 -18.77 1.87
N SER A 157 -5.98 -18.31 2.59
CA SER A 157 -6.05 -18.13 4.05
C SER A 157 -6.99 -16.99 4.46
N VAL A 158 -7.00 -15.89 3.71
CA VAL A 158 -7.95 -14.79 3.91
C VAL A 158 -9.38 -15.24 3.59
N LYS A 159 -9.58 -15.97 2.46
CA LYS A 159 -10.88 -16.52 2.10
C LYS A 159 -11.39 -17.51 3.15
N LYS A 160 -10.53 -18.37 3.69
CA LYS A 160 -10.89 -19.35 4.73
C LYS A 160 -11.30 -18.68 6.05
N LYS A 161 -10.66 -17.56 6.43
CA LYS A 161 -11.10 -16.75 7.57
C LYS A 161 -12.47 -16.12 7.35
N PHE A 162 -12.76 -15.66 6.13
CA PHE A 162 -14.09 -15.17 5.74
C PHE A 162 -15.16 -16.27 5.86
N GLU A 163 -14.87 -17.46 5.37
CA GLU A 163 -15.77 -18.62 5.45
C GLU A 163 -15.98 -19.10 6.88
N GLN A 164 -15.04 -18.82 7.79
CA GLN A 164 -15.16 -19.12 9.23
C GLN A 164 -15.87 -18.03 10.04
N GLY A 165 -16.40 -16.99 9.39
CA GLY A 165 -17.20 -15.95 10.05
C GLY A 165 -16.40 -15.01 10.98
N LEU A 166 -15.07 -14.97 10.86
CA LEU A 166 -14.25 -14.02 11.62
C LEU A 166 -14.30 -12.65 10.94
N PRO A 167 -14.82 -11.60 11.63
CA PRO A 167 -15.01 -10.30 11.02
C PRO A 167 -13.66 -9.65 10.71
N HIS A 168 -13.53 -9.10 9.50
CA HIS A 168 -12.54 -8.05 9.26
C HIS A 168 -12.88 -6.85 10.12
N SER A 169 -12.00 -6.50 11.04
CA SER A 169 -12.12 -5.22 11.73
C SER A 169 -11.74 -4.09 10.74
N HIS A 170 -12.70 -3.69 9.92
CA HIS A 170 -12.68 -2.37 9.33
C HIS A 170 -13.09 -1.39 10.42
N ASN A 171 -12.15 -0.92 11.22
CA ASN A 171 -12.32 0.33 11.92
C ASN A 171 -12.12 1.44 10.90
N LEU A 172 -13.21 1.82 10.24
CA LEU A 172 -13.44 3.13 9.68
C LEU A 172 -13.52 4.13 10.84
N TYR A 173 -12.42 4.82 11.12
CA TYR A 173 -12.40 6.12 11.78
C TYR A 173 -11.36 6.98 11.10
#